data_9ff670db03a03780408fd93947323185
#
_entry.id   9ff670db03a03780408fd93947323185
#
_cell.length_a   1.000
_cell.length_b   1.000
_cell.length_c   1.000
_cell.angle_alpha   90.00
_cell.angle_beta   90.00
_cell.angle_gamma   90.00
#
_symmetry.space_group_name_H-M   'P 1'
#
loop_
_entity.id
_entity.type
_entity.pdbx_description
1 polymer ?
#
loop_
_entity_poly.entity_id
_entity_poly.type
_entity_poly.pdbx_seq_one_letter_code
_entity_poly.pdbx_strand_id
1 'polypeptide(L)'
;MKLMLTAFLFFSSLLVAETRLAILGSGTPNPDPERMGSAYAVIVNNNAYLVDFGPGVIRRASELSSNWGGDIDALIPANLKYAFLTHFHSDHTMGLSDFLLTPWIMGRDEKVELYGPKELKNMAENILEAYKSDIDYRINGTQPANKFGYKFNFHRLKNGVIFENEDLKVESFRVDHGGLEESYGFRFTSSDKVIVFSGDTGPSKVLESYAKDADILVHEVYSYAGFLNKTPDWQKYHKGHHTSTLELGEIAKRVRPKKLVLSHILFWGSTPDEIYEEISSVYDGEVIVAKDLMVIN
;
A
#
# COMPACT_ATOMS: atom_id res chain seq x y z
N MET A 1 35.54 -24.10 -51.74
CA MET A 1 35.51 -23.84 -50.31
C MET A 1 34.29 -22.94 -50.06
N LYS A 2 33.14 -23.55 -49.67
CA LYS A 2 31.88 -22.80 -49.43
C LYS A 2 31.87 -22.38 -47.95
N LEU A 3 31.85 -21.06 -47.70
CA LEU A 3 31.69 -20.48 -46.38
C LEU A 3 30.20 -20.58 -45.99
N MET A 4 29.84 -21.40 -45.00
CA MET A 4 28.52 -21.40 -44.40
C MET A 4 28.48 -20.27 -43.36
N LEU A 5 27.69 -19.25 -43.64
CA LEU A 5 27.39 -18.17 -42.68
C LEU A 5 26.28 -18.67 -41.77
N THR A 6 26.61 -19.02 -40.52
CA THR A 6 25.63 -19.38 -39.49
C THR A 6 25.12 -18.09 -38.87
N ALA A 7 23.88 -17.70 -39.17
CA ALA A 7 23.19 -16.57 -38.53
C ALA A 7 22.72 -17.02 -37.13
N PHE A 8 23.32 -16.46 -36.08
CA PHE A 8 22.80 -16.56 -34.72
C PHE A 8 21.63 -15.60 -34.56
N LEU A 9 20.41 -16.13 -34.52
CA LEU A 9 19.23 -15.39 -34.12
C LEU A 9 19.27 -15.25 -32.58
N PHE A 10 19.62 -14.07 -32.08
CA PHE A 10 19.40 -13.72 -30.68
C PHE A 10 17.89 -13.52 -30.46
N PHE A 11 17.22 -14.51 -29.90
CA PHE A 11 15.92 -14.30 -29.26
C PHE A 11 16.16 -13.55 -27.94
N SER A 12 16.02 -12.23 -27.95
CA SER A 12 15.82 -11.49 -26.71
C SER A 12 14.41 -11.85 -26.21
N SER A 13 14.32 -12.75 -25.21
CA SER A 13 13.11 -12.85 -24.41
C SER A 13 12.88 -11.49 -23.77
N LEU A 14 11.85 -10.78 -24.20
CA LEU A 14 11.30 -9.67 -23.45
C LEU A 14 10.86 -10.27 -22.10
N LEU A 15 11.62 -10.01 -21.05
CA LEU A 15 11.19 -10.23 -19.68
C LEU A 15 9.98 -9.30 -19.49
N VAL A 16 8.78 -9.88 -19.53
CA VAL A 16 7.56 -9.17 -19.14
C VAL A 16 7.69 -8.93 -17.65
N ALA A 17 7.58 -7.69 -17.21
CA ALA A 17 7.59 -7.38 -15.80
C ALA A 17 6.47 -8.18 -15.11
N GLU A 18 6.78 -8.80 -13.98
CA GLU A 18 5.79 -9.46 -13.15
C GLU A 18 5.42 -8.52 -12.01
N THR A 19 4.23 -7.95 -12.09
CA THR A 19 3.70 -7.07 -11.06
C THR A 19 2.76 -7.83 -10.13
N ARG A 20 3.02 -7.79 -8.82
CA ARG A 20 2.22 -8.42 -7.77
C ARG A 20 1.81 -7.40 -6.72
N LEU A 21 0.64 -7.61 -6.12
CA LEU A 21 0.18 -6.87 -4.95
C LEU A 21 0.24 -7.76 -3.72
N ALA A 22 1.01 -7.39 -2.71
CA ALA A 22 1.00 -8.04 -1.39
C ALA A 22 0.21 -7.19 -0.39
N ILE A 23 -0.71 -7.82 0.35
CA ILE A 23 -1.46 -7.21 1.46
C ILE A 23 -0.66 -7.48 2.74
N LEU A 24 0.02 -6.47 3.27
CA LEU A 24 0.81 -6.56 4.49
C LEU A 24 -0.02 -6.28 5.75
N GLY A 25 -1.08 -5.48 5.59
CA GLY A 25 -2.04 -5.18 6.63
C GLY A 25 -3.36 -4.74 6.02
N SER A 26 -4.43 -5.43 6.38
CA SER A 26 -5.79 -5.23 5.88
C SER A 26 -6.73 -4.62 6.93
N GLY A 27 -6.19 -4.30 8.11
CA GLY A 27 -6.92 -3.81 9.27
C GLY A 27 -7.15 -2.29 9.25
N THR A 28 -7.84 -1.84 10.28
CA THR A 28 -8.30 -0.48 10.56
C THR A 28 -7.77 -0.06 11.93
N PRO A 29 -8.15 1.09 12.51
CA PRO A 29 -7.77 1.44 13.88
C PRO A 29 -8.24 0.42 14.95
N ASN A 30 -9.18 -0.47 14.62
CA ASN A 30 -9.59 -1.55 15.54
C ASN A 30 -8.45 -2.57 15.67
N PRO A 31 -8.03 -2.91 16.89
CA PRO A 31 -6.87 -3.77 17.12
C PRO A 31 -7.23 -5.25 16.94
N ASP A 32 -7.63 -5.65 15.75
CA ASP A 32 -7.85 -7.03 15.37
C ASP A 32 -6.49 -7.76 15.27
N PRO A 33 -6.23 -8.81 16.06
CA PRO A 33 -4.95 -9.50 16.05
C PRO A 33 -4.64 -10.22 14.72
N GLU A 34 -5.66 -10.54 13.93
CA GLU A 34 -5.52 -11.21 12.63
C GLU A 34 -5.26 -10.22 11.47
N ARG A 35 -5.39 -8.90 11.72
CA ARG A 35 -5.31 -7.86 10.72
C ARG A 35 -4.44 -6.70 11.20
N MET A 36 -3.23 -6.60 10.66
CA MET A 36 -2.35 -5.48 10.92
C MET A 36 -2.89 -4.20 10.29
N GLY A 37 -2.44 -3.04 10.77
CA GLY A 37 -2.85 -1.75 10.23
C GLY A 37 -2.52 -1.63 8.74
N SER A 38 -3.23 -0.72 8.07
CA SER A 38 -3.20 -0.56 6.61
C SER A 38 -1.76 -0.49 6.06
N ALA A 39 -1.38 -1.47 5.25
CA ALA A 39 -0.08 -1.53 4.60
C ALA A 39 -0.11 -2.49 3.39
N TYR A 40 0.47 -2.07 2.29
CA TYR A 40 0.52 -2.85 1.06
C TYR A 40 1.90 -2.75 0.42
N ALA A 41 2.24 -3.70 -0.44
CA ALA A 41 3.42 -3.60 -1.31
C ALA A 41 3.02 -3.90 -2.77
N VAL A 42 3.30 -2.96 -3.66
CA VAL A 42 3.35 -3.20 -5.10
C VAL A 42 4.75 -3.70 -5.41
N ILE A 43 4.85 -4.92 -5.92
CA ILE A 43 6.12 -5.56 -6.28
C ILE A 43 6.22 -5.56 -7.79
N VAL A 44 7.27 -4.94 -8.33
CA VAL A 44 7.57 -4.96 -9.77
C VAL A 44 8.99 -5.47 -9.94
N ASN A 45 9.15 -6.57 -10.67
CA ASN A 45 10.41 -7.27 -10.76
C ASN A 45 10.96 -7.60 -9.35
N ASN A 46 12.08 -7.01 -8.96
CA ASN A 46 12.70 -7.22 -7.64
C ASN A 46 12.64 -5.97 -6.74
N ASN A 47 11.74 -5.02 -7.02
CA ASN A 47 11.54 -3.82 -6.22
C ASN A 47 10.17 -3.83 -5.54
N ALA A 48 10.13 -3.42 -4.26
CA ALA A 48 8.90 -3.25 -3.50
C ALA A 48 8.62 -1.76 -3.24
N TYR A 49 7.39 -1.36 -3.52
CA TYR A 49 6.86 -0.01 -3.34
C TYR A 49 5.74 -0.08 -2.31
N LEU A 50 6.02 0.37 -1.08
CA LEU A 50 5.06 0.30 0.02
C LEU A 50 3.99 1.39 -0.12
N VAL A 51 2.74 1.03 0.14
CA VAL A 51 1.63 1.97 0.32
C VAL A 51 1.16 1.84 1.75
N ASP A 52 1.25 2.93 2.49
CA ASP A 52 1.06 3.01 3.93
C ASP A 52 2.03 2.12 4.74
N PHE A 53 2.14 2.42 6.01
CA PHE A 53 2.99 1.70 6.95
C PHE A 53 2.31 1.63 8.31
N GLY A 54 1.13 1.01 8.34
CA GLY A 54 0.43 0.68 9.57
C GLY A 54 1.26 -0.24 10.49
N PRO A 55 0.84 -0.41 11.75
CA PRO A 55 1.54 -1.28 12.69
C PRO A 55 1.68 -2.70 12.13
N GLY A 56 2.88 -3.28 12.25
CA GLY A 56 3.16 -4.65 11.79
C GLY A 56 3.73 -4.77 10.37
N VAL A 57 3.81 -3.67 9.60
CA VAL A 57 4.23 -3.66 8.19
C VAL A 57 5.53 -4.43 7.93
N ILE A 58 6.58 -4.23 8.73
CA ILE A 58 7.88 -4.87 8.51
C ILE A 58 7.84 -6.37 8.83
N ARG A 59 7.11 -6.78 9.87
CA ARG A 59 6.97 -8.20 10.22
C ARG A 59 6.20 -8.96 9.14
N ARG A 60 5.14 -8.36 8.59
CA ARG A 60 4.35 -8.95 7.50
C ARG A 60 5.14 -8.99 6.18
N ALA A 61 5.91 -7.93 5.87
CA ALA A 61 6.83 -7.96 4.73
C ALA A 61 7.88 -9.07 4.89
N SER A 62 8.48 -9.18 6.08
CA SER A 62 9.45 -10.24 6.38
C SER A 62 8.85 -11.64 6.20
N GLU A 63 7.62 -11.88 6.66
CA GLU A 63 6.95 -13.19 6.58
C GLU A 63 6.76 -13.65 5.11
N LEU A 64 6.53 -12.72 4.18
CA LEU A 64 6.45 -13.01 2.75
C LEU A 64 7.83 -13.09 2.06
N SER A 65 8.89 -12.68 2.74
CA SER A 65 10.25 -12.70 2.19
C SER A 65 10.92 -14.07 2.29
N SER A 66 11.88 -14.32 1.40
CA SER A 66 12.66 -15.57 1.41
C SER A 66 13.47 -15.79 2.69
N ASN A 67 13.77 -14.74 3.46
CA ASN A 67 14.47 -14.86 4.74
C ASN A 67 13.65 -15.58 5.82
N TRP A 68 12.33 -15.63 5.66
CA TRP A 68 11.40 -16.22 6.66
C TRP A 68 10.45 -17.27 6.04
N GLY A 69 10.84 -17.82 4.88
CA GLY A 69 10.12 -18.93 4.25
C GLY A 69 9.09 -18.54 3.19
N GLY A 70 8.95 -17.24 2.89
CA GLY A 70 8.24 -16.76 1.70
C GLY A 70 9.08 -16.87 0.44
N ASP A 71 8.65 -16.26 -0.66
CA ASP A 71 9.28 -16.34 -1.97
C ASP A 71 9.54 -14.96 -2.62
N ILE A 72 9.37 -13.87 -1.86
CA ILE A 72 9.43 -12.51 -2.40
C ILE A 72 10.67 -11.77 -1.88
N ASP A 73 11.78 -11.87 -2.60
CA ASP A 73 13.05 -11.23 -2.22
C ASP A 73 12.96 -9.70 -2.12
N ALA A 74 12.07 -9.07 -2.90
CA ALA A 74 11.81 -7.64 -2.82
C ALA A 74 11.32 -7.19 -1.43
N LEU A 75 10.71 -8.11 -0.64
CA LEU A 75 10.21 -7.86 0.70
C LEU A 75 11.21 -8.17 1.83
N ILE A 76 12.42 -8.59 1.50
CA ILE A 76 13.51 -8.63 2.48
C ILE A 76 13.67 -7.22 3.07
N PRO A 77 13.64 -7.04 4.41
CA PRO A 77 13.62 -5.72 5.01
C PRO A 77 14.71 -4.77 4.49
N ALA A 78 15.93 -5.27 4.28
CA ALA A 78 17.03 -4.47 3.75
C ALA A 78 16.77 -3.90 2.34
N ASN A 79 15.85 -4.48 1.57
CA ASN A 79 15.50 -4.06 0.21
C ASN A 79 14.39 -2.99 0.16
N LEU A 80 13.72 -2.73 1.28
CA LEU A 80 12.59 -1.78 1.34
C LEU A 80 13.10 -0.33 1.31
N LYS A 81 12.86 0.38 0.21
CA LYS A 81 13.37 1.74 -0.03
C LYS A 81 12.29 2.78 -0.29
N TYR A 82 11.15 2.40 -0.87
CA TYR A 82 10.11 3.32 -1.33
C TYR A 82 8.85 3.17 -0.51
N ALA A 83 8.29 4.27 0.00
CA ALA A 83 7.04 4.26 0.74
C ALA A 83 6.18 5.50 0.42
N PHE A 84 4.89 5.28 0.22
CA PHE A 84 3.88 6.25 -0.17
C PHE A 84 2.78 6.26 0.89
N LEU A 85 2.58 7.36 1.59
CA LEU A 85 1.55 7.51 2.61
C LEU A 85 0.30 8.15 2.02
N THR A 86 -0.85 7.51 2.18
CA THR A 86 -2.14 8.03 1.72
C THR A 86 -2.58 9.24 2.52
N HIS A 87 -2.59 9.13 3.85
CA HIS A 87 -3.01 10.18 4.77
C HIS A 87 -2.44 9.96 6.19
N PHE A 88 -2.66 10.94 7.09
CA PHE A 88 -1.98 11.00 8.38
C PHE A 88 -2.81 10.44 9.55
N HIS A 89 -3.48 9.28 9.39
CA HIS A 89 -4.07 8.56 10.51
C HIS A 89 -3.11 7.54 11.12
N SER A 90 -3.34 7.18 12.37
CA SER A 90 -2.41 6.37 13.16
C SER A 90 -2.27 4.93 12.64
N ASP A 91 -3.34 4.34 12.18
CA ASP A 91 -3.36 2.99 11.61
C ASP A 91 -2.68 2.87 10.24
N HIS A 92 -2.36 4.01 9.60
CA HIS A 92 -1.53 4.11 8.39
C HIS A 92 -0.08 4.51 8.69
N THR A 93 0.24 5.00 9.92
CA THR A 93 1.53 5.64 10.22
C THR A 93 2.30 5.02 11.37
N MET A 94 1.69 4.24 12.27
CA MET A 94 2.34 3.72 13.49
C MET A 94 3.56 2.82 13.21
N GLY A 95 3.65 2.19 12.05
CA GLY A 95 4.79 1.38 11.64
C GLY A 95 5.97 2.17 11.08
N LEU A 96 5.89 3.52 10.99
CA LEU A 96 6.96 4.33 10.40
C LEU A 96 8.30 4.17 11.14
N SER A 97 8.28 4.12 12.46
CA SER A 97 9.51 3.90 13.25
C SER A 97 10.15 2.55 12.94
N ASP A 98 9.34 1.51 12.85
CA ASP A 98 9.79 0.16 12.47
C ASP A 98 10.37 0.16 11.04
N PHE A 99 9.70 0.81 10.09
CA PHE A 99 10.15 0.93 8.71
C PHE A 99 11.47 1.73 8.55
N LEU A 100 11.67 2.77 9.36
CA LEU A 100 12.92 3.54 9.31
C LEU A 100 14.10 2.76 9.91
N LEU A 101 13.88 2.07 11.02
CA LEU A 101 14.96 1.53 11.84
C LEU A 101 15.23 0.05 11.59
N THR A 102 14.22 -0.82 11.57
CA THR A 102 14.44 -2.27 11.44
C THR A 102 15.12 -2.65 10.12
N PRO A 103 14.71 -2.16 8.95
CA PRO A 103 15.41 -2.45 7.70
C PRO A 103 16.86 -1.96 7.68
N TRP A 104 17.17 -0.81 8.30
CA TRP A 104 18.53 -0.34 8.49
C TRP A 104 19.36 -1.29 9.35
N ILE A 105 18.81 -1.75 10.47
CA ILE A 105 19.46 -2.74 11.35
C ILE A 105 19.72 -4.04 10.58
N MET A 106 18.84 -4.41 9.68
CA MET A 106 18.93 -5.59 8.82
C MET A 106 19.82 -5.41 7.58
N GLY A 107 20.45 -4.24 7.41
CA GLY A 107 21.48 -4.02 6.39
C GLY A 107 21.11 -3.02 5.27
N ARG A 108 19.92 -2.40 5.29
CA ARG A 108 19.63 -1.31 4.35
C ARG A 108 20.67 -0.20 4.51
N ASP A 109 21.40 0.13 3.46
CA ASP A 109 22.51 1.09 3.45
C ASP A 109 22.21 2.37 2.65
N GLU A 110 21.03 2.44 2.03
CA GLU A 110 20.52 3.61 1.30
C GLU A 110 19.43 4.33 2.09
N LYS A 111 19.24 5.62 1.78
CA LYS A 111 18.12 6.39 2.35
C LYS A 111 16.79 5.88 1.83
N VAL A 112 15.76 6.02 2.66
CA VAL A 112 14.38 5.77 2.25
C VAL A 112 13.84 6.95 1.44
N GLU A 113 13.08 6.67 0.41
CA GLU A 113 12.30 7.65 -0.35
C GLU A 113 10.85 7.66 0.21
N LEU A 114 10.52 8.70 1.00
CA LEU A 114 9.22 8.88 1.63
C LEU A 114 8.36 9.88 0.85
N TYR A 115 7.24 9.42 0.32
CA TYR A 115 6.23 10.22 -0.36
C TYR A 115 4.99 10.34 0.53
N GLY A 116 4.54 11.55 0.85
CA GLY A 116 3.37 11.69 1.74
C GLY A 116 2.90 13.11 1.95
N PRO A 117 1.83 13.29 2.76
CA PRO A 117 1.39 14.58 3.26
C PRO A 117 2.50 15.35 3.97
N LYS A 118 2.33 16.67 4.10
CA LYS A 118 3.34 17.57 4.70
C LYS A 118 3.80 17.15 6.11
N GLU A 119 2.89 16.56 6.88
CA GLU A 119 3.12 16.13 8.27
C GLU A 119 4.13 14.98 8.37
N LEU A 120 4.25 14.14 7.33
CA LEU A 120 5.12 12.96 7.34
C LEU A 120 6.59 13.31 7.58
N LYS A 121 7.07 14.42 7.01
CA LYS A 121 8.45 14.87 7.22
C LYS A 121 8.74 15.10 8.70
N ASN A 122 7.90 15.89 9.36
CA ASN A 122 8.07 16.23 10.77
C ASN A 122 7.95 14.99 11.68
N MET A 123 7.03 14.05 11.36
CA MET A 123 6.91 12.80 12.10
C MET A 123 8.20 11.96 11.99
N ALA A 124 8.73 11.78 10.80
CA ALA A 124 9.95 11.01 10.57
C ALA A 124 11.16 11.65 11.28
N GLU A 125 11.32 12.98 11.23
CA GLU A 125 12.38 13.72 11.93
C GLU A 125 12.27 13.52 13.45
N ASN A 126 11.08 13.64 14.04
CA ASN A 126 10.87 13.44 15.49
C ASN A 126 11.08 11.98 15.91
N ILE A 127 10.72 11.00 15.09
CA ILE A 127 11.02 9.59 15.34
C ILE A 127 12.54 9.39 15.43
N LEU A 128 13.31 9.89 14.45
CA LEU A 128 14.76 9.73 14.47
C LEU A 128 15.41 10.45 15.66
N GLU A 129 14.89 11.59 16.08
CA GLU A 129 15.38 12.27 17.29
C GLU A 129 15.04 11.46 18.57
N ALA A 130 13.83 10.87 18.64
CA ALA A 130 13.45 10.01 19.77
C ALA A 130 14.35 8.77 19.90
N TYR A 131 14.80 8.21 18.77
CA TYR A 131 15.70 7.04 18.73
C TYR A 131 17.19 7.40 18.63
N LYS A 132 17.56 8.68 18.79
CA LYS A 132 18.95 9.14 18.63
C LYS A 132 19.97 8.35 19.45
N SER A 133 19.64 8.03 20.70
CA SER A 133 20.54 7.26 21.56
C SER A 133 20.80 5.84 21.04
N ASP A 134 19.78 5.16 20.51
CA ASP A 134 19.93 3.84 19.89
C ASP A 134 20.74 3.93 18.58
N ILE A 135 20.45 4.93 17.75
CA ILE A 135 21.17 5.18 16.48
C ILE A 135 22.66 5.45 16.77
N ASP A 136 22.97 6.35 17.71
CA ASP A 136 24.34 6.71 18.06
C ASP A 136 25.09 5.50 18.63
N TYR A 137 24.44 4.69 19.49
CA TYR A 137 25.02 3.46 20.04
C TYR A 137 25.36 2.45 18.94
N ARG A 138 24.46 2.25 17.95
CA ARG A 138 24.70 1.31 16.85
C ARG A 138 25.80 1.76 15.90
N ILE A 139 25.90 3.07 15.62
CA ILE A 139 26.91 3.63 14.71
C ILE A 139 28.30 3.68 15.37
N ASN A 140 28.37 4.08 16.63
CA ASN A 140 29.63 4.39 17.33
C ASN A 140 30.04 3.31 18.33
N GLY A 141 29.19 2.30 18.58
CA GLY A 141 29.46 1.17 19.46
C GLY A 141 30.08 -0.03 18.74
N THR A 142 29.71 -1.23 19.15
CA THR A 142 30.30 -2.47 18.61
C THR A 142 29.55 -3.05 17.40
N GLN A 143 28.35 -2.57 17.12
CA GLN A 143 27.59 -2.99 15.95
C GLN A 143 28.13 -2.25 14.72
N PRO A 144 28.44 -2.96 13.60
CA PRO A 144 28.91 -2.31 12.37
C PRO A 144 27.77 -1.72 11.56
N ALA A 145 27.00 -0.78 12.15
CA ALA A 145 25.87 -0.14 11.48
C ALA A 145 26.34 0.96 10.52
N ASN A 146 25.76 1.00 9.33
CA ASN A 146 26.02 2.08 8.36
C ASN A 146 25.38 3.40 8.82
N LYS A 147 25.81 4.54 8.21
CA LYS A 147 25.38 5.89 8.59
C LYS A 147 24.24 6.46 7.73
N PHE A 148 23.63 5.66 6.89
CA PHE A 148 22.71 6.13 5.85
C PHE A 148 21.33 5.48 5.91
N GLY A 149 21.24 4.18 6.15
CA GLY A 149 20.02 3.40 5.94
C GLY A 149 18.82 3.75 6.83
N TYR A 150 19.02 4.48 7.94
CA TYR A 150 17.94 5.01 8.76
C TYR A 150 17.42 6.37 8.30
N LYS A 151 18.15 7.07 7.42
CA LYS A 151 17.80 8.40 6.92
C LYS A 151 16.78 8.30 5.78
N PHE A 152 16.16 9.43 5.49
CA PHE A 152 15.16 9.51 4.43
C PHE A 152 15.34 10.78 3.57
N ASN A 153 14.81 10.72 2.36
CA ASN A 153 14.46 11.86 1.53
C ASN A 153 12.94 12.00 1.56
N PHE A 154 12.44 13.22 1.70
CA PHE A 154 11.00 13.48 1.77
C PHE A 154 10.51 14.15 0.49
N HIS A 155 9.39 13.63 -0.04
CA HIS A 155 8.70 14.14 -1.21
C HIS A 155 7.24 14.42 -0.85
N ARG A 156 6.87 15.70 -0.83
CA ARG A 156 5.48 16.09 -0.57
C ARG A 156 4.61 15.72 -1.76
N LEU A 157 3.44 15.12 -1.49
CA LEU A 157 2.47 14.74 -2.50
C LEU A 157 1.84 15.96 -3.19
N LYS A 158 1.48 15.76 -4.45
CA LYS A 158 0.72 16.67 -5.31
C LYS A 158 -0.09 15.83 -6.30
N ASN A 159 -1.18 16.35 -6.84
CA ASN A 159 -1.91 15.65 -7.89
C ASN A 159 -1.03 15.41 -9.14
N GLY A 160 -1.21 14.27 -9.77
CA GLY A 160 -0.45 13.83 -10.95
C GLY A 160 0.77 12.98 -10.62
N VAL A 161 1.72 12.91 -11.54
CA VAL A 161 2.92 12.07 -11.41
C VAL A 161 3.80 12.57 -10.27
N ILE A 162 4.11 11.67 -9.33
CA ILE A 162 4.96 11.92 -8.16
C ILE A 162 6.24 11.09 -8.18
N PHE A 163 6.24 9.97 -8.89
CA PHE A 163 7.39 9.08 -9.04
C PHE A 163 7.34 8.37 -10.39
N GLU A 164 8.50 8.18 -11.00
CA GLU A 164 8.64 7.40 -12.23
C GLU A 164 10.08 6.85 -12.33
N ASN A 165 10.19 5.58 -12.65
CA ASN A 165 11.46 4.92 -12.97
C ASN A 165 11.25 3.88 -14.08
N GLU A 166 12.23 2.97 -14.29
CA GLU A 166 12.14 1.92 -15.31
C GLU A 166 11.07 0.87 -15.04
N ASP A 167 10.70 0.65 -13.77
CA ASP A 167 9.71 -0.35 -13.36
C ASP A 167 8.27 0.16 -13.50
N LEU A 168 8.00 1.38 -13.00
CA LEU A 168 6.65 1.90 -12.91
C LEU A 168 6.58 3.42 -12.80
N LYS A 169 5.37 3.91 -13.02
CA LYS A 169 4.94 5.29 -12.75
C LYS A 169 3.91 5.30 -11.63
N VAL A 170 4.05 6.25 -10.69
CA VAL A 170 3.09 6.49 -9.61
C VAL A 170 2.47 7.86 -9.77
N GLU A 171 1.15 7.89 -9.78
CA GLU A 171 0.34 9.11 -9.76
C GLU A 171 -0.44 9.18 -8.45
N SER A 172 -0.49 10.34 -7.81
CA SER A 172 -1.35 10.60 -6.66
C SER A 172 -2.49 11.54 -7.03
N PHE A 173 -3.62 11.38 -6.37
CA PHE A 173 -4.81 12.21 -6.55
C PHE A 173 -5.50 12.44 -5.20
N ARG A 174 -6.04 13.65 -5.03
CA ARG A 174 -6.78 14.01 -3.81
C ARG A 174 -8.07 13.23 -3.72
N VAL A 175 -8.36 12.76 -2.50
CA VAL A 175 -9.64 12.18 -2.12
C VAL A 175 -10.21 12.91 -0.91
N ASP A 176 -11.51 12.76 -0.64
CA ASP A 176 -12.18 13.40 0.49
C ASP A 176 -12.31 12.41 1.65
N HIS A 177 -11.64 12.73 2.74
CA HIS A 177 -11.69 11.95 3.98
C HIS A 177 -12.08 12.86 5.15
N GLY A 178 -13.34 13.32 5.12
CA GLY A 178 -13.97 14.05 6.22
C GLY A 178 -13.30 15.34 6.67
N GLY A 179 -12.58 16.03 5.77
CA GLY A 179 -11.94 17.29 6.07
C GLY A 179 -10.45 17.19 6.45
N LEU A 180 -9.85 16.01 6.40
CA LEU A 180 -8.39 15.89 6.36
C LEU A 180 -7.87 16.59 5.11
N GLU A 181 -7.06 17.64 5.30
CA GLU A 181 -6.60 18.48 4.20
C GLU A 181 -5.79 17.70 3.16
N GLU A 182 -4.95 16.76 3.58
CA GLU A 182 -4.08 15.99 2.71
C GLU A 182 -4.37 14.49 2.79
N SER A 183 -5.38 14.04 2.01
CA SER A 183 -5.71 12.63 1.79
C SER A 183 -5.62 12.30 0.32
N TYR A 184 -4.98 11.17 0.00
CA TYR A 184 -4.64 10.78 -1.37
C TYR A 184 -4.95 9.33 -1.67
N GLY A 185 -5.40 9.08 -2.91
CA GLY A 185 -5.30 7.78 -3.55
C GLY A 185 -4.06 7.72 -4.46
N PHE A 186 -3.69 6.52 -4.88
CA PHE A 186 -2.56 6.29 -5.76
C PHE A 186 -2.94 5.43 -6.96
N ARG A 187 -2.31 5.70 -8.12
CA ARG A 187 -2.33 4.84 -9.29
C ARG A 187 -0.90 4.44 -9.62
N PHE A 188 -0.62 3.14 -9.55
CA PHE A 188 0.62 2.51 -9.97
C PHE A 188 0.41 1.92 -11.35
N THR A 189 1.26 2.29 -12.29
CA THR A 189 1.22 1.79 -13.68
C THR A 189 2.57 1.20 -14.04
N SER A 190 2.66 -0.12 -14.11
CA SER A 190 3.81 -0.86 -14.64
C SER A 190 3.58 -1.23 -16.11
N SER A 191 4.50 -1.98 -16.71
CA SER A 191 4.37 -2.43 -18.10
C SER A 191 3.28 -3.48 -18.30
N ASP A 192 2.88 -4.23 -17.25
CA ASP A 192 1.93 -5.34 -17.31
C ASP A 192 0.67 -5.12 -16.49
N LYS A 193 0.63 -4.12 -15.59
CA LYS A 193 -0.48 -3.98 -14.63
C LYS A 193 -0.73 -2.55 -14.17
N VAL A 194 -1.99 -2.26 -13.90
CA VAL A 194 -2.45 -1.02 -13.26
C VAL A 194 -3.12 -1.35 -11.94
N ILE A 195 -2.57 -0.82 -10.84
CA ILE A 195 -3.10 -0.99 -9.48
C ILE A 195 -3.48 0.38 -8.93
N VAL A 196 -4.72 0.51 -8.46
CA VAL A 196 -5.23 1.76 -7.86
C VAL A 196 -5.59 1.52 -6.40
N PHE A 197 -5.15 2.42 -5.53
CA PHE A 197 -5.49 2.45 -4.11
C PHE A 197 -6.39 3.66 -3.84
N SER A 198 -7.48 3.44 -3.14
CA SER A 198 -8.38 4.54 -2.77
C SER A 198 -7.78 5.47 -1.71
N GLY A 199 -6.93 4.96 -0.80
CA GLY A 199 -6.81 5.53 0.53
C GLY A 199 -8.16 5.49 1.25
N ASP A 200 -8.29 6.14 2.39
CA ASP A 200 -9.58 6.30 3.05
C ASP A 200 -10.35 7.46 2.42
N THR A 201 -11.61 7.22 2.03
CA THR A 201 -12.40 8.20 1.30
C THR A 201 -13.89 7.89 1.30
N GLY A 202 -14.73 8.92 1.33
CA GLY A 202 -16.10 8.80 0.83
C GLY A 202 -16.13 8.55 -0.69
N PRO A 203 -17.32 8.33 -1.27
CA PRO A 203 -17.49 8.12 -2.72
C PRO A 203 -16.87 9.25 -3.54
N SER A 204 -15.89 8.95 -4.40
CA SER A 204 -15.05 9.94 -5.09
C SER A 204 -15.08 9.78 -6.62
N LYS A 205 -15.52 10.84 -7.32
CA LYS A 205 -15.46 10.91 -8.78
C LYS A 205 -14.04 11.02 -9.33
N VAL A 206 -13.13 11.60 -8.54
CA VAL A 206 -11.71 11.67 -8.88
C VAL A 206 -11.13 10.24 -8.88
N LEU A 207 -11.38 9.48 -7.83
CA LEU A 207 -10.99 8.06 -7.76
C LEU A 207 -11.54 7.29 -8.97
N GLU A 208 -12.83 7.43 -9.30
CA GLU A 208 -13.43 6.73 -10.45
C GLU A 208 -12.65 7.01 -11.74
N SER A 209 -12.17 8.25 -11.96
CA SER A 209 -11.40 8.60 -13.15
C SER A 209 -10.03 7.91 -13.20
N TYR A 210 -9.36 7.77 -12.04
CA TYR A 210 -8.07 7.09 -11.94
C TYR A 210 -8.21 5.56 -11.89
N ALA A 211 -9.35 5.04 -11.44
CA ALA A 211 -9.62 3.60 -11.38
C ALA A 211 -10.11 3.01 -12.71
N LYS A 212 -10.37 3.86 -13.71
CA LYS A 212 -10.73 3.38 -15.04
C LYS A 212 -9.62 2.51 -15.63
N ASP A 213 -10.00 1.37 -16.18
CA ASP A 213 -9.09 0.38 -16.77
C ASP A 213 -8.06 -0.20 -15.78
N ALA A 214 -8.34 -0.15 -14.46
CA ALA A 214 -7.48 -0.78 -13.46
C ALA A 214 -7.58 -2.30 -13.53
N ASP A 215 -6.41 -2.97 -13.44
CA ASP A 215 -6.36 -4.41 -13.24
C ASP A 215 -6.80 -4.75 -11.81
N ILE A 216 -6.36 -3.96 -10.83
CA ILE A 216 -6.72 -4.12 -9.42
C ILE A 216 -7.13 -2.76 -8.86
N LEU A 217 -8.33 -2.69 -8.27
CA LEU A 217 -8.75 -1.58 -7.42
C LEU A 217 -8.78 -2.06 -5.97
N VAL A 218 -7.85 -1.55 -5.15
CA VAL A 218 -7.85 -1.73 -3.70
C VAL A 218 -8.64 -0.59 -3.08
N HIS A 219 -9.73 -0.90 -2.39
CA HIS A 219 -10.61 0.12 -1.83
C HIS A 219 -10.98 -0.19 -0.37
N GLU A 220 -10.97 0.84 0.47
CA GLU A 220 -11.51 0.77 1.81
C GLU A 220 -13.02 0.61 1.77
N VAL A 221 -13.63 0.04 2.81
CA VAL A 221 -15.08 -0.14 2.83
C VAL A 221 -15.63 -0.36 4.23
N TYR A 222 -16.86 0.07 4.48
CA TYR A 222 -17.58 -0.34 5.67
C TYR A 222 -18.83 -1.18 5.35
N SER A 223 -19.16 -2.11 6.27
CA SER A 223 -20.40 -2.87 6.23
C SER A 223 -21.61 -1.94 6.29
N TYR A 224 -22.48 -2.03 5.30
CA TYR A 224 -23.74 -1.26 5.31
C TYR A 224 -24.69 -1.73 6.42
N ALA A 225 -24.82 -3.05 6.65
CA ALA A 225 -25.60 -3.60 7.75
C ALA A 225 -25.06 -3.16 9.11
N GLY A 226 -23.73 -3.22 9.29
CA GLY A 226 -23.08 -2.72 10.50
C GLY A 226 -23.27 -1.22 10.71
N PHE A 227 -23.25 -0.42 9.64
CA PHE A 227 -23.50 1.00 9.66
C PHE A 227 -24.91 1.35 10.17
N LEU A 228 -25.94 0.61 9.76
CA LEU A 228 -27.32 0.86 10.21
C LEU A 228 -27.50 0.67 11.72
N ASN A 229 -26.63 -0.07 12.37
CA ASN A 229 -26.62 -0.29 13.82
C ASN A 229 -25.83 0.81 14.59
N LYS A 230 -25.21 1.78 13.92
CA LYS A 230 -24.50 2.89 14.56
C LYS A 230 -25.45 3.97 15.03
N THR A 231 -25.02 4.76 16.04
CA THR A 231 -25.76 5.96 16.45
C THR A 231 -25.76 7.01 15.33
N PRO A 232 -26.74 7.92 15.30
CA PRO A 232 -26.82 8.95 14.25
C PRO A 232 -25.52 9.77 14.08
N ASP A 233 -24.81 10.07 15.17
CA ASP A 233 -23.55 10.82 15.11
C ASP A 233 -22.46 10.01 14.42
N TRP A 234 -22.33 8.71 14.73
CA TRP A 234 -21.41 7.83 14.06
C TRP A 234 -21.78 7.58 12.60
N GLN A 235 -23.06 7.45 12.28
CA GLN A 235 -23.50 7.37 10.89
C GLN A 235 -23.12 8.63 10.10
N LYS A 236 -23.34 9.81 10.67
CA LYS A 236 -22.93 11.08 10.06
C LYS A 236 -21.42 11.14 9.84
N TYR A 237 -20.63 10.74 10.85
CA TYR A 237 -19.16 10.70 10.75
C TYR A 237 -18.72 9.76 9.61
N HIS A 238 -19.09 8.49 9.68
CA HIS A 238 -18.60 7.50 8.71
C HIS A 238 -19.03 7.77 7.28
N LYS A 239 -20.26 8.26 7.08
CA LYS A 239 -20.74 8.66 5.75
C LYS A 239 -19.92 9.80 5.12
N GLY A 240 -19.32 10.65 5.93
CA GLY A 240 -18.46 11.74 5.47
C GLY A 240 -16.99 11.34 5.27
N HIS A 241 -16.59 10.15 5.73
CA HIS A 241 -15.18 9.74 5.77
C HIS A 241 -14.88 8.47 4.96
N HIS A 242 -15.85 7.61 4.79
CA HIS A 242 -15.67 6.26 4.24
C HIS A 242 -16.77 5.91 3.24
N THR A 243 -16.55 4.83 2.49
CA THR A 243 -17.46 4.32 1.47
C THR A 243 -18.14 3.03 1.96
N SER A 244 -19.49 2.96 1.86
CA SER A 244 -20.23 1.72 2.18
C SER A 244 -20.03 0.64 1.10
N THR A 245 -20.30 -0.61 1.48
CA THR A 245 -20.32 -1.75 0.55
C THR A 245 -21.22 -1.49 -0.65
N LEU A 246 -22.42 -0.93 -0.44
CA LEU A 246 -23.37 -0.65 -1.52
C LEU A 246 -22.88 0.47 -2.45
N GLU A 247 -22.35 1.56 -1.89
CA GLU A 247 -21.77 2.67 -2.68
C GLU A 247 -20.55 2.20 -3.48
N LEU A 248 -19.68 1.37 -2.86
CA LEU A 248 -18.53 0.80 -3.55
C LEU A 248 -18.96 -0.14 -4.69
N GLY A 249 -20.02 -0.94 -4.49
CA GLY A 249 -20.60 -1.75 -5.54
C GLY A 249 -21.03 -0.92 -6.75
N GLU A 250 -21.67 0.24 -6.53
CA GLU A 250 -22.06 1.17 -7.58
C GLU A 250 -20.84 1.85 -8.25
N ILE A 251 -19.78 2.17 -7.50
CA ILE A 251 -18.52 2.66 -8.06
C ILE A 251 -17.91 1.58 -8.95
N ALA A 252 -17.79 0.36 -8.46
CA ALA A 252 -17.21 -0.78 -9.19
C ALA A 252 -17.96 -1.08 -10.50
N LYS A 253 -19.29 -0.96 -10.53
CA LYS A 253 -20.06 -1.05 -11.78
C LYS A 253 -19.66 -0.03 -12.84
N ARG A 254 -19.32 1.18 -12.42
CA ARG A 254 -18.94 2.26 -13.34
C ARG A 254 -17.50 2.15 -13.84
N VAL A 255 -16.56 1.73 -12.96
CA VAL A 255 -15.12 1.68 -13.30
C VAL A 255 -14.67 0.33 -13.83
N ARG A 256 -15.38 -0.76 -13.48
CA ARG A 256 -15.15 -2.15 -13.97
C ARG A 256 -13.68 -2.59 -13.83
N PRO A 257 -13.09 -2.54 -12.63
CA PRO A 257 -11.76 -3.10 -12.46
C PRO A 257 -11.78 -4.61 -12.74
N LYS A 258 -10.65 -5.20 -13.18
CA LYS A 258 -10.59 -6.65 -13.35
C LYS A 258 -10.74 -7.37 -12.03
N LYS A 259 -10.16 -6.82 -10.93
CA LYS A 259 -10.31 -7.31 -9.57
C LYS A 259 -10.62 -6.13 -8.63
N LEU A 260 -11.68 -6.25 -7.83
CA LEU A 260 -11.99 -5.35 -6.72
C LEU A 260 -11.50 -5.99 -5.43
N VAL A 261 -10.51 -5.38 -4.78
CA VAL A 261 -9.93 -5.85 -3.52
C VAL A 261 -10.43 -4.96 -2.38
N LEU A 262 -11.23 -5.54 -1.50
CA LEU A 262 -11.75 -4.88 -0.31
C LEU A 262 -10.72 -4.98 0.80
N SER A 263 -10.22 -3.85 1.27
CA SER A 263 -9.25 -3.79 2.36
C SER A 263 -9.62 -2.65 3.31
N HIS A 264 -8.92 -2.51 4.44
CA HIS A 264 -9.32 -1.54 5.46
C HIS A 264 -10.82 -1.62 5.75
N ILE A 265 -11.29 -2.83 6.10
CA ILE A 265 -12.72 -3.13 6.21
C ILE A 265 -13.22 -2.82 7.62
N LEU A 266 -14.16 -1.89 7.72
CA LEU A 266 -14.90 -1.61 8.94
C LEU A 266 -16.07 -2.59 9.06
N PHE A 267 -15.81 -3.76 9.60
CA PHE A 267 -16.77 -4.89 9.69
C PHE A 267 -17.98 -4.60 10.58
N TRP A 268 -17.76 -3.97 11.73
CA TRP A 268 -18.79 -3.65 12.73
C TRP A 268 -19.73 -4.79 13.09
N GLY A 269 -19.16 -5.99 13.22
CA GLY A 269 -19.88 -7.21 13.57
C GLY A 269 -20.30 -8.06 12.37
N SER A 270 -20.16 -7.57 11.15
CA SER A 270 -20.32 -8.38 9.94
C SER A 270 -19.13 -9.30 9.71
N THR A 271 -19.38 -10.41 9.05
CA THR A 271 -18.36 -11.38 8.63
C THR A 271 -17.80 -11.01 7.24
N PRO A 272 -16.65 -11.59 6.83
CA PRO A 272 -16.14 -11.43 5.47
C PRO A 272 -17.14 -11.90 4.39
N ASP A 273 -17.90 -12.94 4.64
CA ASP A 273 -18.90 -13.45 3.71
C ASP A 273 -20.08 -12.48 3.56
N GLU A 274 -20.55 -11.88 4.66
CA GLU A 274 -21.60 -10.86 4.63
C GLU A 274 -21.12 -9.58 3.88
N ILE A 275 -19.87 -9.16 4.05
CA ILE A 275 -19.27 -8.06 3.25
C ILE A 275 -19.29 -8.41 1.75
N TYR A 276 -18.88 -9.63 1.42
CA TYR A 276 -18.91 -10.12 0.03
C TYR A 276 -20.34 -10.14 -0.53
N GLU A 277 -21.33 -10.62 0.23
CA GLU A 277 -22.74 -10.65 -0.17
C GLU A 277 -23.31 -9.25 -0.39
N GLU A 278 -23.01 -8.29 0.50
CA GLU A 278 -23.43 -6.89 0.33
C GLU A 278 -22.92 -6.30 -0.99
N ILE A 279 -21.63 -6.43 -1.30
CA ILE A 279 -21.03 -5.95 -2.56
C ILE A 279 -21.63 -6.70 -3.76
N SER A 280 -21.75 -8.04 -3.68
CA SER A 280 -22.20 -8.89 -4.80
C SER A 280 -23.68 -8.68 -5.11
N SER A 281 -24.46 -8.15 -4.16
CA SER A 281 -25.85 -7.75 -4.41
C SER A 281 -25.95 -6.58 -5.42
N VAL A 282 -24.86 -5.82 -5.56
CA VAL A 282 -24.78 -4.63 -6.41
C VAL A 282 -23.83 -4.84 -7.61
N TYR A 283 -22.67 -5.46 -7.42
CA TYR A 283 -21.62 -5.63 -8.41
C TYR A 283 -21.38 -7.10 -8.76
N ASP A 284 -21.29 -7.40 -10.06
CA ASP A 284 -21.17 -8.75 -10.63
C ASP A 284 -19.75 -9.13 -11.09
N GLY A 285 -18.75 -8.28 -10.80
CA GLY A 285 -17.34 -8.54 -11.15
C GLY A 285 -16.60 -9.35 -10.07
N GLU A 286 -15.30 -9.59 -10.29
CA GLU A 286 -14.46 -10.30 -9.33
C GLU A 286 -14.20 -9.45 -8.08
N VAL A 287 -14.58 -9.97 -6.92
CA VAL A 287 -14.42 -9.33 -5.60
C VAL A 287 -13.55 -10.19 -4.70
N ILE A 288 -12.56 -9.60 -4.07
CA ILE A 288 -11.65 -10.24 -3.11
C ILE A 288 -11.75 -9.50 -1.77
N VAL A 289 -12.16 -10.20 -0.72
CA VAL A 289 -12.08 -9.70 0.65
C VAL A 289 -10.65 -9.93 1.15
N ALA A 290 -9.86 -8.86 1.28
CA ALA A 290 -8.46 -8.97 1.63
C ALA A 290 -8.24 -9.56 3.02
N LYS A 291 -7.15 -10.30 3.15
CA LYS A 291 -6.55 -10.74 4.41
C LYS A 291 -5.06 -10.42 4.37
N ASP A 292 -4.46 -10.27 5.54
CA ASP A 292 -3.01 -10.14 5.65
C ASP A 292 -2.30 -11.30 4.94
N LEU A 293 -1.15 -11.03 4.36
CA LEU A 293 -0.28 -11.97 3.65
C LEU A 293 -0.85 -12.51 2.32
N MET A 294 -2.00 -12.02 1.87
CA MET A 294 -2.45 -12.30 0.51
C MET A 294 -1.50 -11.70 -0.52
N VAL A 295 -1.16 -12.47 -1.55
CA VAL A 295 -0.45 -12.01 -2.76
C VAL A 295 -1.38 -12.18 -3.94
N ILE A 296 -1.60 -11.11 -4.70
CA ILE A 296 -2.53 -11.04 -5.83
C ILE A 296 -1.71 -10.74 -7.09
N ASN A 297 -1.84 -11.61 -8.06
CA ASN A 297 -1.20 -11.52 -9.38
C ASN A 297 -2.10 -10.82 -10.41
#